data_80599b4ce16f3f885907df94eb8875f7
#
_entry.id   80599b4ce16f3f885907df94eb8875f7
#
_cell.length_a   1.000
_cell.length_b   1.000
_cell.length_c   1.000
_cell.angle_alpha   90.00
_cell.angle_beta   90.00
_cell.angle_gamma   90.00
#
_symmetry.space_group_name_H-M   'P 1'
#
loop_
_entity.id
_entity.type
_entity.pdbx_description
1 polymer ?
#
loop_
_entity_poly.entity_id
_entity_poly.type
_entity_poly.pdbx_seq_one_letter_code
_entity_poly.pdbx_strand_id
1 'polypeptide(L)'
;MVDKLLGLQNQLRMLHWGTNSYAEHKALGKAYEGLDGLIDTFVETWMGVHGKDIGSPKLDLRSYTAGSPEKLLDQAVQFFTTDLDAAVKSNTDLGNIRDEMLGVINQTKYLLTLK
;
A
#
# COMPACT_ATOMS: atom_id res chain seq x y z
N MET A 1 -0.03 -7.77 9.25
CA MET A 1 -0.11 -6.32 8.94
C MET A 1 1.08 -5.85 8.12
N VAL A 2 2.31 -5.96 8.62
CA VAL A 2 3.51 -5.52 7.91
C VAL A 2 3.66 -6.25 6.57
N ASP A 3 3.36 -7.53 6.51
CA ASP A 3 3.35 -8.32 5.29
C ASP A 3 2.42 -7.70 4.22
N LYS A 4 1.26 -7.21 4.60
CA LYS A 4 0.30 -6.58 3.70
C LYS A 4 0.83 -5.23 3.18
N LEU A 5 1.43 -4.43 4.05
CA LEU A 5 1.99 -3.12 3.65
C LEU A 5 3.19 -3.28 2.73
N LEU A 6 4.14 -4.12 3.09
CA LEU A 6 5.30 -4.39 2.24
C LEU A 6 4.91 -5.09 0.95
N GLY A 7 3.97 -6.03 1.04
CA GLY A 7 3.46 -6.73 -0.13
C GLY A 7 2.80 -5.78 -1.12
N LEU A 8 1.96 -4.87 -0.65
CA LEU A 8 1.32 -3.87 -1.49
C LEU A 8 2.36 -2.99 -2.19
N GLN A 9 3.31 -2.42 -1.43
CA GLN A 9 4.33 -1.55 -1.99
C GLN A 9 5.16 -2.25 -3.05
N ASN A 10 5.64 -3.45 -2.76
CA ASN A 10 6.47 -4.19 -3.69
C ASN A 10 5.68 -4.74 -4.87
N GLN A 11 4.41 -5.09 -4.69
CA GLN A 11 3.55 -5.51 -5.80
C GLN A 11 3.30 -4.35 -6.77
N LEU A 12 3.08 -3.13 -6.26
CA LEU A 12 2.97 -1.93 -7.10
C LEU A 12 4.25 -1.72 -7.92
N ARG A 13 5.41 -1.94 -7.32
CA ARG A 13 6.71 -1.83 -7.99
C ARG A 13 6.82 -2.87 -9.11
N MET A 14 6.42 -4.11 -8.85
CA MET A 14 6.42 -5.16 -9.87
C MET A 14 5.52 -4.81 -11.06
N LEU A 15 4.34 -4.27 -10.78
CA LEU A 15 3.42 -3.85 -11.84
C LEU A 15 3.96 -2.64 -12.61
N HIS A 16 4.61 -1.71 -11.91
CA HIS A 16 5.28 -0.56 -12.50
C HIS A 16 6.35 -1.00 -13.53
N TRP A 17 7.11 -2.03 -13.21
CA TRP A 17 8.10 -2.57 -14.13
C TRP A 17 7.48 -3.36 -15.29
N GLY A 18 6.37 -4.03 -15.06
CA GLY A 18 5.78 -4.98 -16.01
C GLY A 18 4.84 -4.36 -17.03
N THR A 19 4.33 -3.15 -16.80
CA THR A 19 3.35 -2.54 -17.69
C THR A 19 3.96 -2.06 -19.01
N ASN A 20 3.17 -2.10 -20.08
CA ASN A 20 3.52 -1.52 -21.38
C ASN A 20 2.95 -0.11 -21.57
N SER A 21 2.17 0.38 -20.60
CA SER A 21 1.59 1.72 -20.62
C SER A 21 2.49 2.70 -19.84
N TYR A 22 2.99 3.73 -20.52
CA TYR A 22 3.80 4.75 -19.85
C TYR A 22 3.02 5.48 -18.76
N ALA A 23 1.76 5.81 -19.03
CA ALA A 23 0.91 6.48 -18.04
C ALA A 23 0.72 5.59 -16.78
N GLU A 24 0.50 4.31 -16.97
CA GLU A 24 0.38 3.35 -15.87
C GLU A 24 1.70 3.20 -15.12
N HIS A 25 2.82 3.10 -15.83
CA HIS A 25 4.15 3.06 -15.24
C HIS A 25 4.39 4.26 -14.32
N LYS A 26 4.06 5.46 -14.76
CA LYS A 26 4.22 6.69 -13.98
C LYS A 26 3.31 6.71 -12.76
N ALA A 27 2.04 6.32 -12.91
CA ALA A 27 1.09 6.30 -11.80
C ALA A 27 1.49 5.29 -10.73
N LEU A 28 1.88 4.08 -11.13
CA LEU A 28 2.32 3.05 -10.19
C LEU A 28 3.62 3.41 -9.49
N GLY A 29 4.55 4.06 -10.21
CA GLY A 29 5.81 4.56 -9.63
C GLY A 29 5.55 5.59 -8.55
N LYS A 30 4.68 6.56 -8.84
CA LYS A 30 4.27 7.58 -7.86
C LYS A 30 3.63 6.94 -6.63
N ALA A 31 2.83 5.88 -6.83
CA ALA A 31 2.15 5.19 -5.73
C ALA A 31 3.15 4.53 -4.77
N TYR A 32 4.07 3.69 -5.26
CA TYR A 32 4.97 3.01 -4.33
C TYR A 32 5.97 3.97 -3.68
N GLU A 33 6.40 5.01 -4.39
CA GLU A 33 7.27 6.03 -3.83
C GLU A 33 6.54 6.83 -2.74
N GLY A 34 5.27 7.16 -2.97
CA GLY A 34 4.46 7.87 -1.98
C GLY A 34 4.17 7.05 -0.73
N LEU A 35 4.08 5.73 -0.88
CA LEU A 35 3.88 4.83 0.26
C LEU A 35 5.14 4.60 1.08
N ASP A 36 6.33 4.76 0.50
CA ASP A 36 7.58 4.38 1.13
C ASP A 36 7.76 5.01 2.52
N GLY A 37 7.75 6.33 2.59
CA GLY A 37 7.88 7.05 3.84
C GLY A 37 6.70 6.84 4.79
N LEU A 38 5.50 6.69 4.25
CA LEU A 38 4.30 6.48 5.05
C LEU A 38 4.29 5.11 5.73
N ILE A 39 4.71 4.05 5.02
CA ILE A 39 4.83 2.72 5.59
C ILE A 39 5.90 2.72 6.69
N ASP A 40 7.05 3.35 6.41
CA ASP A 40 8.13 3.46 7.38
C ASP A 40 7.64 4.13 8.66
N THR A 41 7.00 5.29 8.55
CA THR A 41 6.46 6.02 9.69
C THR A 41 5.37 5.23 10.41
N PHE A 42 4.50 4.56 9.66
CA PHE A 42 3.43 3.74 10.25
C PHE A 42 4.00 2.61 11.10
N VAL A 43 4.97 1.86 10.57
CA VAL A 43 5.58 0.73 11.28
C VAL A 43 6.32 1.21 12.52
N GLU A 44 7.09 2.30 12.42
CA GLU A 44 7.80 2.86 13.58
C GLU A 44 6.84 3.34 14.66
N THR A 45 5.76 4.01 14.27
CA THR A 45 4.72 4.46 15.21
C THR A 45 4.03 3.28 15.86
N TRP A 46 3.71 2.23 15.07
CA TRP A 46 3.14 0.98 15.58
C TRP A 46 4.04 0.35 16.64
N MET A 47 5.35 0.27 16.38
CA MET A 47 6.30 -0.27 17.34
C MET A 47 6.37 0.57 18.61
N GLY A 48 6.21 1.88 18.49
CA GLY A 48 6.16 2.77 19.64
C GLY A 48 4.95 2.52 20.54
N VAL A 49 3.82 2.18 19.95
CA VAL A 49 2.56 1.89 20.67
C VAL A 49 2.52 0.46 21.18
N HIS A 50 2.90 -0.52 20.35
CA HIS A 50 2.66 -1.94 20.61
C HIS A 50 3.92 -2.76 20.87
N GLY A 51 5.13 -2.18 20.74
CA GLY A 51 6.39 -2.90 20.88
C GLY A 51 6.97 -3.33 19.55
N LYS A 52 8.22 -3.81 19.59
CA LYS A 52 9.03 -4.03 18.39
C LYS A 52 8.73 -5.32 17.62
N ASP A 53 7.90 -6.20 18.15
CA ASP A 53 7.62 -7.46 17.48
C ASP A 53 6.59 -7.25 16.36
N ILE A 54 7.08 -7.20 15.12
CA ILE A 54 6.26 -7.13 13.92
C ILE A 54 6.23 -8.46 13.17
N GLY A 55 6.76 -9.51 13.76
CA GLY A 55 6.83 -10.83 13.15
C GLY A 55 7.91 -10.95 12.08
N SER A 56 7.82 -12.00 11.28
CA SER A 56 8.74 -12.27 10.16
C SER A 56 7.90 -12.31 8.88
N PRO A 57 7.66 -11.16 8.24
CA PRO A 57 6.75 -11.11 7.10
C PRO A 57 7.27 -11.92 5.91
N LYS A 58 6.35 -12.60 5.24
CA LYS A 58 6.61 -13.30 3.98
C LYS A 58 5.78 -12.64 2.90
N LEU A 59 6.40 -12.37 1.74
CA LEU A 59 5.75 -11.71 0.63
C LEU A 59 5.49 -12.71 -0.50
N ASP A 60 4.30 -12.60 -1.09
CA ASP A 60 3.90 -13.37 -2.27
C ASP A 60 3.72 -12.39 -3.41
N LEU A 61 4.79 -12.12 -4.15
CA LEU A 61 4.78 -11.16 -5.26
C LEU A 61 4.51 -11.88 -6.57
N ARG A 62 3.71 -11.23 -7.42
CA ARG A 62 3.30 -11.81 -8.71
C ARG A 62 3.72 -10.92 -9.87
N SER A 63 3.95 -11.54 -11.02
CA SER A 63 4.23 -10.80 -12.25
C SER A 63 2.99 -10.01 -12.68
N TYR A 64 3.20 -9.01 -13.54
CA TYR A 64 2.11 -8.17 -14.07
C TYR A 64 0.99 -9.00 -14.69
N THR A 65 1.31 -10.09 -15.38
CA THR A 65 0.33 -10.92 -16.08
C THR A 65 -0.63 -11.67 -15.14
N ALA A 66 -0.33 -11.73 -13.84
CA ALA A 66 -1.13 -12.46 -12.86
C ALA A 66 -2.31 -11.66 -12.30
N GLY A 67 -2.43 -10.37 -12.63
CA GLY A 67 -3.53 -9.54 -12.15
C GLY A 67 -3.48 -8.12 -12.70
N SER A 68 -4.52 -7.33 -12.42
CA SER A 68 -4.59 -5.95 -12.86
C SER A 68 -4.22 -4.99 -11.73
N PRO A 69 -3.65 -3.81 -12.06
CA PRO A 69 -3.40 -2.78 -11.06
C PRO A 69 -4.68 -2.33 -10.34
N GLU A 70 -5.78 -2.20 -11.07
CA GLU A 70 -7.06 -1.77 -10.52
C GLU A 70 -7.56 -2.74 -9.44
N LYS A 71 -7.43 -4.04 -9.68
CA LYS A 71 -7.82 -5.07 -8.71
C LYS A 71 -6.96 -5.01 -7.46
N LEU A 72 -5.66 -4.81 -7.62
CA LEU A 72 -4.74 -4.66 -6.49
C LEU A 72 -5.12 -3.46 -5.64
N LEU A 73 -5.42 -2.32 -6.28
CA LEU A 73 -5.78 -1.10 -5.57
C LEU A 73 -7.11 -1.25 -4.84
N ASP A 74 -8.09 -1.94 -5.43
CA ASP A 74 -9.36 -2.22 -4.77
C ASP A 74 -9.16 -3.11 -3.54
N GLN A 75 -8.30 -4.12 -3.63
CA GLN A 75 -7.94 -4.96 -2.48
C GLN A 75 -7.23 -4.15 -1.40
N ALA A 76 -6.38 -3.20 -1.79
CA ALA A 76 -5.70 -2.31 -0.85
C ALA A 76 -6.71 -1.43 -0.10
N VAL A 77 -7.66 -0.82 -0.82
CA VAL A 77 -8.72 -0.01 -0.20
C VAL A 77 -9.47 -0.84 0.84
N GLN A 78 -9.83 -2.08 0.48
CA GLN A 78 -10.53 -2.97 1.40
C GLN A 78 -9.69 -3.27 2.66
N PHE A 79 -8.40 -3.55 2.49
CA PHE A 79 -7.51 -3.78 3.62
C PHE A 79 -7.42 -2.56 4.53
N PHE A 80 -7.22 -1.36 3.96
CA PHE A 80 -7.10 -0.14 4.75
C PHE A 80 -8.39 0.24 5.48
N THR A 81 -9.55 -0.08 4.93
CA THR A 81 -10.84 0.31 5.50
C THR A 81 -11.47 -0.77 6.38
N THR A 82 -10.93 -1.98 6.39
CA THR A 82 -11.42 -3.07 7.25
C THR A 82 -10.37 -3.52 8.25
N ASP A 83 -9.41 -4.35 7.84
CA ASP A 83 -8.43 -4.96 8.75
C ASP A 83 -7.56 -3.92 9.44
N LEU A 84 -7.03 -2.96 8.68
CA LEU A 84 -6.17 -1.94 9.24
C LEU A 84 -6.97 -0.92 10.04
N ASP A 85 -8.19 -0.62 9.64
CA ASP A 85 -9.08 0.24 10.40
C ASP A 85 -9.32 -0.31 11.80
N ALA A 86 -9.62 -1.60 11.90
CA ALA A 86 -9.81 -2.26 13.18
C ALA A 86 -8.55 -2.23 14.05
N ALA A 87 -7.37 -2.40 13.42
CA ALA A 87 -6.09 -2.43 14.12
C ALA A 87 -5.69 -1.08 14.71
N VAL A 88 -6.08 0.03 14.08
CA VAL A 88 -5.69 1.39 14.50
C VAL A 88 -6.79 2.15 15.25
N LYS A 89 -7.93 1.53 15.48
CA LYS A 89 -9.18 2.17 15.91
C LYS A 89 -9.04 3.09 17.11
N SER A 90 -8.23 2.74 18.09
CA SER A 90 -8.01 3.54 19.31
C SER A 90 -6.76 4.42 19.24
N ASN A 91 -6.03 4.41 18.14
CA ASN A 91 -4.78 5.14 17.97
C ASN A 91 -4.93 6.15 16.84
N THR A 92 -5.28 7.40 17.18
CA THR A 92 -5.55 8.43 16.17
C THR A 92 -4.32 8.78 15.35
N ASP A 93 -3.11 8.71 15.92
CA ASP A 93 -1.86 8.93 15.20
C ASP A 93 -1.67 7.87 14.09
N LEU A 94 -1.87 6.61 14.42
CA LEU A 94 -1.83 5.52 13.43
C LEU A 94 -2.95 5.65 12.40
N GLY A 95 -4.14 6.02 12.85
CA GLY A 95 -5.30 6.26 11.96
C GLY A 95 -5.02 7.36 10.95
N ASN A 96 -4.35 8.44 11.34
CA ASN A 96 -3.99 9.53 10.44
C ASN A 96 -3.00 9.08 9.37
N ILE A 97 -2.00 8.28 9.73
CA ILE A 97 -1.05 7.74 8.74
C ILE A 97 -1.75 6.77 7.79
N ARG A 98 -2.64 5.91 8.32
CA ARG A 98 -3.49 5.04 7.50
C ARG A 98 -4.29 5.85 6.49
N ASP A 99 -4.87 6.98 6.90
CA ASP A 99 -5.64 7.85 6.02
C ASP A 99 -4.77 8.42 4.90
N GLU A 100 -3.53 8.80 5.19
CA GLU A 100 -2.61 9.29 4.16
C GLU A 100 -2.26 8.20 3.15
N MET A 101 -2.02 6.97 3.61
CA MET A 101 -1.76 5.84 2.71
C MET A 101 -2.98 5.54 1.83
N LEU A 102 -4.18 5.56 2.42
CA LEU A 102 -5.42 5.36 1.68
C LEU A 102 -5.59 6.45 0.61
N GLY A 103 -5.23 7.69 0.94
CA GLY A 103 -5.25 8.79 -0.02
C GLY A 103 -4.36 8.55 -1.23
N VAL A 104 -3.15 8.01 -1.02
CA VAL A 104 -2.23 7.62 -2.10
C VAL A 104 -2.89 6.57 -3.01
N ILE A 105 -3.52 5.57 -2.44
CA ILE A 105 -4.17 4.50 -3.20
C ILE A 105 -5.35 5.06 -4.02
N ASN A 106 -6.19 5.87 -3.41
CA ASN A 106 -7.35 6.45 -4.11
C ASN A 106 -6.92 7.40 -5.21
N GLN A 107 -5.87 8.21 -4.99
CA GLN A 107 -5.32 9.07 -6.05
C GLN A 107 -4.77 8.24 -7.21
N THR A 108 -4.11 7.13 -6.92
CA THR A 108 -3.59 6.24 -7.96
C THR A 108 -4.72 5.62 -8.77
N LYS A 109 -5.82 5.23 -8.13
CA LYS A 109 -7.01 4.74 -8.84
C LYS A 109 -7.52 5.78 -9.83
N TYR A 110 -7.57 7.06 -9.41
CA TYR A 110 -7.94 8.14 -10.31
C TYR A 110 -6.96 8.26 -11.48
N LEU A 111 -5.66 8.30 -11.20
CA LEU A 111 -4.63 8.45 -12.25
C LEU A 111 -4.70 7.35 -13.29
N LEU A 112 -5.03 6.13 -12.88
CA LEU A 112 -5.15 5.00 -13.81
C LEU A 112 -6.34 5.14 -14.75
N THR A 113 -7.32 5.99 -14.44
CA THR A 113 -8.42 6.27 -15.38
C THR A 113 -7.98 7.15 -16.55
N LEU A 114 -6.80 7.77 -16.44
CA LEU A 114 -6.27 8.70 -17.45
C LEU A 114 -5.33 8.03 -18.45
N LYS A 115 -5.14 6.73 -18.35
CA LYS A 115 -4.25 6.00 -19.25
C LYS A 115 -4.89 5.65 -20.58
#